data_ec48c8e4f71a7d63027ad529dc96287a
#
_entry.id   ec48c8e4f71a7d63027ad529dc96287a
#
_cell.length_a   1.000
_cell.length_b   1.000
_cell.length_c   1.000
_cell.angle_alpha   90.00
_cell.angle_beta   90.00
_cell.angle_gamma   90.00
#
_symmetry.space_group_name_H-M   'P 1'
#
loop_
_entity.id
_entity.type
_entity.pdbx_description
1 polymer ?
#
loop_
_entity_poly.entity_id
_entity_poly.type
_entity_poly.pdbx_seq_one_letter_code
_entity_poly.pdbx_strand_id
1 'polypeptide(L)'
;MDRWRWGALVLFVLLALLHTYPLVTDPASLSRNDNADTILNTWIVSWVAQQVLADPAHLFDANIFHPQGYQLARSEPLIVPGLMAIPIRGVGASPVLTYNVLLLVGFALTGFVTYLVVFDWTGDHAAGVLAGAVLAFNAHTLTRLPHLQAIHAYWLPLALWALDGVLCGRRGREMWWLCLAVSGAALTSGYLAVLVVFALMATAGSRPLEWWGRNRLRVVVRLAAAGGITVMVTAAVLWPYGQVAAVRPLDGLRSLSATLWSYVATVSRVHYAAWSHHIFPERTEDLLFPGLTALALAGLALTRGWREEGGRRRRSCVVILIVGLVMSLGTATPVYAWIYHAFPPMGGIRAPARFGYLVIAAVALLAGYGLSDLRRRLSPVQARAVGFAMVALITIESVHAPIRYVRSDGVSSVYRVIAEDTDDVAVLELPLYRGPEFYRNAPYLLASIAHWKPLVNGYSGSRPATYDRLTRPLSRFPSNQSVRRLRRLGVRYVVAHVAAYDDSATARRVFSELKHPALELVAKEGDDYVFRIRRVRPIDRSDGAP
;
A
#
# COMPACT_ATOMS: atom_id res chain seq x y z
N MET A 1 28.69 1.24 -7.54
CA MET A 1 28.23 2.50 -6.89
C MET A 1 29.46 3.18 -6.30
N ASP A 2 29.57 4.52 -6.47
CA ASP A 2 30.61 5.30 -5.80
C ASP A 2 30.29 5.54 -4.32
N ARG A 3 31.28 6.03 -3.55
CA ARG A 3 31.14 6.25 -2.09
C ARG A 3 29.96 7.16 -1.70
N TRP A 4 29.62 8.11 -2.58
CA TRP A 4 28.55 9.06 -2.32
C TRP A 4 27.17 8.43 -2.42
N ARG A 5 26.96 7.52 -3.38
CA ARG A 5 25.72 6.78 -3.54
C ARG A 5 25.50 5.79 -2.41
N TRP A 6 26.56 5.13 -1.94
CA TRP A 6 26.48 4.30 -0.72
C TRP A 6 26.14 5.14 0.51
N GLY A 7 26.80 6.31 0.68
CA GLY A 7 26.47 7.24 1.76
C GLY A 7 25.02 7.73 1.73
N ALA A 8 24.48 8.03 0.54
CA ALA A 8 23.08 8.39 0.38
C ALA A 8 22.11 7.24 0.74
N LEU A 9 22.39 6.01 0.32
CA LEU A 9 21.57 4.86 0.71
C LEU A 9 21.53 4.67 2.23
N VAL A 10 22.71 4.71 2.89
CA VAL A 10 22.80 4.62 4.36
C VAL A 10 22.03 5.77 5.01
N LEU A 11 22.15 7.00 4.49
CA LEU A 11 21.40 8.14 5.01
C LEU A 11 19.88 7.91 4.93
N PHE A 12 19.36 7.40 3.82
CA PHE A 12 17.91 7.12 3.70
C PHE A 12 17.45 6.00 4.62
N VAL A 13 18.29 4.99 4.90
CA VAL A 13 17.99 3.99 5.94
C VAL A 13 17.92 4.67 7.31
N LEU A 14 18.90 5.51 7.66
CA LEU A 14 18.89 6.23 8.94
C LEU A 14 17.69 7.18 9.08
N LEU A 15 17.32 7.87 8.01
CA LEU A 15 16.12 8.72 7.99
C LEU A 15 14.84 7.88 8.15
N ALA A 16 14.76 6.70 7.54
CA ALA A 16 13.63 5.79 7.75
C ALA A 16 13.51 5.37 9.21
N LEU A 17 14.62 5.02 9.87
CA LEU A 17 14.65 4.69 11.30
C LEU A 17 14.23 5.88 12.17
N LEU A 18 14.73 7.10 11.85
CA LEU A 18 14.39 8.32 12.57
C LEU A 18 12.89 8.64 12.48
N HIS A 19 12.35 8.68 11.26
CA HIS A 19 10.96 9.08 11.03
C HIS A 19 9.94 8.03 11.49
N THR A 20 10.34 6.77 11.66
CA THR A 20 9.51 5.70 12.19
C THR A 20 9.78 5.36 13.66
N TYR A 21 10.65 6.13 14.36
CA TYR A 21 10.91 5.90 15.77
C TYR A 21 9.62 5.87 16.61
N PRO A 22 9.44 4.92 17.56
CA PRO A 22 10.40 3.97 18.11
C PRO A 22 10.45 2.58 17.45
N LEU A 23 9.96 2.38 16.22
CA LEU A 23 9.87 1.06 15.58
C LEU A 23 11.18 0.26 15.64
N VAL A 24 12.32 0.94 15.52
CA VAL A 24 13.65 0.32 15.54
C VAL A 24 14.01 -0.34 16.88
N THR A 25 13.35 0.04 17.98
CA THR A 25 13.66 -0.50 19.32
C THR A 25 13.16 -1.92 19.51
N ASP A 26 12.07 -2.31 18.81
CA ASP A 26 11.52 -3.66 18.86
C ASP A 26 10.68 -3.94 17.58
N PRO A 27 11.36 -4.08 16.43
CA PRO A 27 10.65 -4.21 15.14
C PRO A 27 9.92 -5.56 14.97
N ALA A 28 10.19 -6.53 15.84
CA ALA A 28 9.50 -7.83 15.82
C ALA A 28 8.13 -7.80 16.49
N SER A 29 7.92 -6.87 17.44
CA SER A 29 6.70 -6.80 18.26
C SER A 29 5.91 -5.51 18.03
N LEU A 30 6.58 -4.36 17.77
CA LEU A 30 5.91 -3.10 17.54
C LEU A 30 5.21 -3.07 16.17
N SER A 31 3.95 -2.66 16.15
CA SER A 31 3.15 -2.61 14.92
C SER A 31 2.08 -1.52 14.96
N ARG A 32 1.44 -1.30 13.80
CA ARG A 32 0.21 -0.51 13.68
C ARG A 32 -1.02 -1.44 13.57
N ASN A 33 -1.02 -2.57 14.26
CA ASN A 33 -2.13 -3.53 14.29
C ASN A 33 -3.38 -3.00 15.03
N ASP A 34 -3.31 -1.78 15.57
CA ASP A 34 -4.48 -0.95 15.93
C ASP A 34 -5.30 -0.53 14.69
N ASN A 35 -4.77 -0.72 13.50
CA ASN A 35 -5.41 -0.42 12.22
C ASN A 35 -5.59 -1.70 11.39
N ALA A 36 -6.82 -1.97 10.96
CA ALA A 36 -7.18 -3.16 10.18
C ALA A 36 -6.44 -3.26 8.84
N ASP A 37 -6.10 -2.12 8.21
CA ASP A 37 -5.36 -2.11 6.95
C ASP A 37 -3.89 -2.53 7.12
N THR A 38 -3.27 -2.26 8.29
CA THR A 38 -1.94 -2.81 8.60
C THR A 38 -1.98 -4.33 8.65
N ILE A 39 -2.97 -4.88 9.34
CA ILE A 39 -3.16 -6.32 9.47
C ILE A 39 -3.42 -6.95 8.09
N LEU A 40 -4.31 -6.34 7.30
CA LEU A 40 -4.60 -6.77 5.94
C LEU A 40 -3.33 -6.79 5.07
N ASN A 41 -2.54 -5.72 5.08
CA ASN A 41 -1.32 -5.66 4.27
C ASN A 41 -0.26 -6.64 4.77
N THR A 42 -0.14 -6.86 6.08
CA THR A 42 0.75 -7.88 6.67
C THR A 42 0.35 -9.28 6.20
N TRP A 43 -0.94 -9.58 6.19
CA TRP A 43 -1.46 -10.84 5.67
C TRP A 43 -1.24 -10.97 4.16
N ILE A 44 -1.54 -9.92 3.35
CA ILE A 44 -1.34 -9.96 1.89
C ILE A 44 0.12 -10.27 1.53
N VAL A 45 1.10 -9.57 2.12
CA VAL A 45 2.52 -9.84 1.79
C VAL A 45 2.96 -11.23 2.22
N SER A 46 2.40 -11.74 3.33
CA SER A 46 2.66 -13.11 3.79
C SER A 46 2.01 -14.15 2.87
N TRP A 47 0.77 -13.91 2.43
CA TRP A 47 0.07 -14.73 1.46
C TRP A 47 0.82 -14.80 0.13
N VAL A 48 1.18 -13.65 -0.44
CA VAL A 48 1.92 -13.59 -1.71
C VAL A 48 3.25 -14.34 -1.60
N ALA A 49 4.00 -14.12 -0.52
CA ALA A 49 5.28 -14.80 -0.31
C ALA A 49 5.14 -16.32 -0.24
N GLN A 50 4.07 -16.82 0.41
CA GLN A 50 3.77 -18.25 0.52
C GLN A 50 3.25 -18.81 -0.80
N GLN A 51 2.23 -18.15 -1.40
CA GLN A 51 1.48 -18.70 -2.52
C GLN A 51 2.28 -18.70 -3.83
N VAL A 52 3.13 -17.69 -4.06
CA VAL A 52 4.02 -17.68 -5.24
C VAL A 52 4.97 -18.87 -5.26
N LEU A 53 5.38 -19.37 -4.10
CA LEU A 53 6.26 -20.55 -4.00
C LEU A 53 5.48 -21.87 -4.02
N ALA A 54 4.27 -21.89 -3.45
CA ALA A 54 3.47 -23.12 -3.32
C ALA A 54 2.63 -23.39 -4.57
N ASP A 55 1.88 -22.39 -5.05
CA ASP A 55 0.96 -22.51 -6.20
C ASP A 55 0.68 -21.13 -6.82
N PRO A 56 1.57 -20.62 -7.69
CA PRO A 56 1.44 -19.30 -8.29
C PRO A 56 0.22 -19.16 -9.22
N ALA A 57 -0.33 -20.26 -9.74
CA ALA A 57 -1.53 -20.23 -10.59
C ALA A 57 -2.78 -19.78 -9.83
N HIS A 58 -2.88 -20.10 -8.53
CA HIS A 58 -3.97 -19.73 -7.64
C HIS A 58 -3.60 -18.58 -6.69
N LEU A 59 -2.66 -17.71 -7.08
CA LEU A 59 -2.24 -16.56 -6.27
C LEU A 59 -3.40 -15.70 -5.79
N PHE A 60 -4.43 -15.53 -6.62
CA PHE A 60 -5.57 -14.68 -6.31
C PHE A 60 -6.68 -15.38 -5.52
N ASP A 61 -6.64 -16.70 -5.37
CA ASP A 61 -7.59 -17.48 -4.59
C ASP A 61 -7.22 -17.51 -3.11
N ALA A 62 -7.05 -16.30 -2.55
CA ALA A 62 -6.63 -16.13 -1.18
C ALA A 62 -7.62 -16.73 -0.18
N ASN A 63 -7.11 -17.21 0.96
CA ASN A 63 -7.80 -18.05 1.95
C ASN A 63 -8.84 -17.29 2.80
N ILE A 64 -9.51 -16.27 2.29
CA ILE A 64 -10.56 -15.51 2.98
C ILE A 64 -11.88 -15.52 2.21
N PHE A 65 -13.00 -15.21 2.89
CA PHE A 65 -14.35 -15.19 2.29
C PHE A 65 -14.75 -16.53 1.64
N HIS A 66 -14.27 -17.65 2.16
CA HIS A 66 -14.63 -18.98 1.65
C HIS A 66 -16.16 -19.13 1.51
N PRO A 67 -16.67 -19.71 0.41
CA PRO A 67 -15.99 -20.43 -0.67
C PRO A 67 -15.71 -19.61 -1.95
N GLN A 68 -15.56 -18.32 -1.87
CA GLN A 68 -15.39 -17.43 -3.01
C GLN A 68 -13.96 -17.44 -3.56
N GLY A 69 -13.79 -17.39 -4.90
CA GLY A 69 -12.49 -17.26 -5.56
C GLY A 69 -12.05 -15.80 -5.77
N TYR A 70 -10.80 -15.61 -6.18
CA TYR A 70 -10.17 -14.32 -6.53
C TYR A 70 -10.17 -13.28 -5.40
N GLN A 71 -10.09 -13.70 -4.14
CA GLN A 71 -10.27 -12.80 -3.01
C GLN A 71 -9.12 -11.80 -2.82
N LEU A 72 -7.89 -12.13 -3.27
CA LEU A 72 -6.78 -11.17 -3.27
C LEU A 72 -7.09 -9.93 -4.14
N ALA A 73 -7.82 -10.09 -5.25
CA ALA A 73 -8.19 -9.00 -6.15
C ALA A 73 -9.20 -7.99 -5.56
N ARG A 74 -9.66 -8.20 -4.32
CA ARG A 74 -10.52 -7.23 -3.61
C ARG A 74 -9.75 -6.13 -2.90
N SER A 75 -8.41 -6.20 -2.91
CA SER A 75 -7.50 -5.22 -2.31
C SER A 75 -6.36 -4.90 -3.27
N GLU A 76 -5.37 -4.13 -2.78
CA GLU A 76 -4.13 -3.88 -3.51
C GLU A 76 -3.35 -5.18 -3.69
N PRO A 77 -2.66 -5.39 -4.84
CA PRO A 77 -2.00 -6.66 -5.12
C PRO A 77 -0.79 -6.93 -4.22
N LEU A 78 -0.02 -5.91 -3.87
CA LEU A 78 1.23 -5.99 -3.08
C LEU A 78 2.18 -7.13 -3.54
N ILE A 79 2.14 -7.48 -4.84
CA ILE A 79 2.95 -8.59 -5.37
C ILE A 79 4.44 -8.28 -5.24
N VAL A 80 4.89 -7.06 -5.59
CA VAL A 80 6.30 -6.72 -5.45
C VAL A 80 6.76 -6.75 -3.99
N PRO A 81 6.08 -6.10 -3.03
CA PRO A 81 6.41 -6.26 -1.61
C PRO A 81 6.35 -7.72 -1.12
N GLY A 82 5.39 -8.52 -1.60
CA GLY A 82 5.29 -9.93 -1.28
C GLY A 82 6.47 -10.75 -1.78
N LEU A 83 6.95 -10.50 -3.00
CA LEU A 83 8.18 -11.12 -3.51
C LEU A 83 9.41 -10.73 -2.68
N MET A 84 9.49 -9.47 -2.24
CA MET A 84 10.54 -9.00 -1.34
C MET A 84 10.45 -9.66 0.05
N ALA A 85 9.26 -10.09 0.48
CA ALA A 85 9.05 -10.80 1.74
C ALA A 85 9.59 -12.23 1.72
N ILE A 86 9.74 -12.87 0.54
CA ILE A 86 10.19 -14.28 0.43
C ILE A 86 11.50 -14.52 1.20
N PRO A 87 12.62 -13.83 0.94
CA PRO A 87 13.85 -14.07 1.66
C PRO A 87 13.74 -13.75 3.17
N ILE A 88 12.95 -12.75 3.55
CA ILE A 88 12.76 -12.35 4.94
C ILE A 88 12.00 -13.44 5.70
N ARG A 89 10.91 -13.95 5.11
CA ARG A 89 10.14 -15.07 5.67
C ARG A 89 10.95 -16.37 5.65
N GLY A 90 11.76 -16.59 4.63
CA GLY A 90 12.61 -17.76 4.49
C GLY A 90 13.64 -17.93 5.61
N VAL A 91 14.10 -16.85 6.23
CA VAL A 91 14.95 -16.88 7.42
C VAL A 91 14.17 -16.96 8.74
N GLY A 92 12.85 -17.19 8.69
CA GLY A 92 12.02 -17.40 9.88
C GLY A 92 11.48 -16.11 10.52
N ALA A 93 11.59 -14.95 9.87
CA ALA A 93 11.03 -13.71 10.41
C ALA A 93 9.51 -13.80 10.59
N SER A 94 8.99 -13.20 11.68
CA SER A 94 7.54 -13.12 11.92
C SER A 94 6.84 -12.26 10.85
N PRO A 95 5.52 -12.40 10.65
CA PRO A 95 4.77 -11.52 9.75
C PRO A 95 4.93 -10.04 10.07
N VAL A 96 4.93 -9.68 11.36
CA VAL A 96 5.10 -8.30 11.84
C VAL A 96 6.50 -7.77 11.52
N LEU A 97 7.55 -8.54 11.82
CA LEU A 97 8.91 -8.16 11.46
C LEU A 97 9.07 -7.99 9.95
N THR A 98 8.50 -8.91 9.17
CA THR A 98 8.52 -8.85 7.70
C THR A 98 7.90 -7.56 7.19
N TYR A 99 6.70 -7.21 7.69
CA TYR A 99 6.02 -5.97 7.33
C TYR A 99 6.87 -4.73 7.68
N ASN A 100 7.43 -4.68 8.89
CA ASN A 100 8.23 -3.55 9.36
C ASN A 100 9.53 -3.39 8.57
N VAL A 101 10.19 -4.48 8.19
CA VAL A 101 11.36 -4.43 7.31
C VAL A 101 10.97 -3.89 5.93
N LEU A 102 9.88 -4.37 5.35
CA LEU A 102 9.39 -3.87 4.06
C LEU A 102 8.99 -2.40 4.12
N LEU A 103 8.43 -1.94 5.24
CA LEU A 103 8.11 -0.54 5.48
C LEU A 103 9.37 0.34 5.44
N LEU A 104 10.41 -0.04 6.20
CA LEU A 104 11.70 0.67 6.23
C LEU A 104 12.39 0.67 4.87
N VAL A 105 12.40 -0.47 4.17
CA VAL A 105 12.96 -0.61 2.82
C VAL A 105 12.19 0.26 1.83
N GLY A 106 10.86 0.31 1.91
CA GLY A 106 10.03 1.16 1.06
C GLY A 106 10.38 2.65 1.19
N PHE A 107 10.52 3.16 2.42
CA PHE A 107 10.98 4.53 2.68
C PHE A 107 12.37 4.78 2.11
N ALA A 108 13.33 3.91 2.44
CA ALA A 108 14.71 4.06 2.01
C ALA A 108 14.85 4.02 0.48
N LEU A 109 14.17 3.10 -0.20
CA LEU A 109 14.17 3.00 -1.66
C LEU A 109 13.49 4.21 -2.32
N THR A 110 12.38 4.70 -1.76
CA THR A 110 11.69 5.88 -2.31
C THR A 110 12.59 7.11 -2.26
N GLY A 111 13.26 7.35 -1.14
CA GLY A 111 14.24 8.42 -1.02
C GLY A 111 15.44 8.22 -1.94
N PHE A 112 16.01 7.02 -1.94
CA PHE A 112 17.23 6.72 -2.68
C PHE A 112 17.04 6.76 -4.20
N VAL A 113 15.94 6.20 -4.73
CA VAL A 113 15.65 6.27 -6.19
C VAL A 113 15.40 7.71 -6.61
N THR A 114 14.69 8.51 -5.80
CA THR A 114 14.50 9.94 -6.06
C THR A 114 15.83 10.69 -6.08
N TYR A 115 16.71 10.40 -5.12
CA TYR A 115 18.07 10.94 -5.10
C TYR A 115 18.82 10.62 -6.39
N LEU A 116 18.80 9.37 -6.85
CA LEU A 116 19.50 8.96 -8.07
C LEU A 116 18.98 9.72 -9.31
N VAL A 117 17.67 9.89 -9.41
CA VAL A 117 17.01 10.60 -10.51
C VAL A 117 17.40 12.07 -10.52
N VAL A 118 17.29 12.77 -9.38
CA VAL A 118 17.62 14.18 -9.29
C VAL A 118 19.12 14.42 -9.45
N PHE A 119 19.96 13.52 -8.93
CA PHE A 119 21.39 13.56 -9.16
C PHE A 119 21.74 13.39 -10.65
N ASP A 120 21.13 12.43 -11.36
CA ASP A 120 21.34 12.27 -12.82
C ASP A 120 20.94 13.54 -13.60
N TRP A 121 19.91 14.24 -13.13
CA TRP A 121 19.40 15.45 -13.79
C TRP A 121 20.17 16.74 -13.48
N THR A 122 20.76 16.85 -12.29
CA THR A 122 21.38 18.09 -11.79
C THR A 122 22.89 18.02 -11.58
N GLY A 123 23.44 16.81 -11.42
CA GLY A 123 24.83 16.58 -11.00
C GLY A 123 25.10 16.93 -9.53
N ASP A 124 24.06 17.22 -8.72
CA ASP A 124 24.18 17.70 -7.35
C ASP A 124 23.66 16.67 -6.33
N HIS A 125 24.57 16.11 -5.52
CA HIS A 125 24.23 15.13 -4.49
C HIS A 125 23.28 15.69 -3.42
N ALA A 126 23.49 16.94 -2.95
CA ALA A 126 22.64 17.53 -1.93
C ALA A 126 21.21 17.79 -2.44
N ALA A 127 21.09 18.22 -3.70
CA ALA A 127 19.80 18.38 -4.37
C ALA A 127 19.06 17.05 -4.47
N GLY A 128 19.76 15.96 -4.82
CA GLY A 128 19.20 14.61 -4.83
C GLY A 128 18.73 14.15 -3.46
N VAL A 129 19.56 14.32 -2.43
CA VAL A 129 19.20 13.95 -1.04
C VAL A 129 17.98 14.73 -0.57
N LEU A 130 17.94 16.05 -0.80
CA LEU A 130 16.80 16.87 -0.41
C LEU A 130 15.51 16.42 -1.09
N ALA A 131 15.52 16.22 -2.40
CA ALA A 131 14.35 15.78 -3.14
C ALA A 131 13.86 14.40 -2.66
N GLY A 132 14.80 13.47 -2.41
CA GLY A 132 14.51 12.15 -1.86
C GLY A 132 13.88 12.23 -0.46
N ALA A 133 14.38 13.12 0.40
CA ALA A 133 13.83 13.33 1.74
C ALA A 133 12.40 13.89 1.69
N VAL A 134 12.15 14.89 0.84
CA VAL A 134 10.80 15.46 0.63
C VAL A 134 9.82 14.41 0.13
N LEU A 135 10.22 13.57 -0.84
CA LEU A 135 9.28 12.59 -1.41
C LEU A 135 9.04 11.41 -0.47
N ALA A 136 10.05 10.95 0.27
CA ALA A 136 9.91 9.81 1.15
C ALA A 136 9.26 10.16 2.49
N PHE A 137 9.60 11.30 3.10
CA PHE A 137 9.25 11.63 4.48
C PHE A 137 8.34 12.87 4.59
N ASN A 138 7.31 12.95 3.78
CA ASN A 138 6.28 14.00 3.88
C ASN A 138 5.10 13.57 4.76
N ALA A 139 4.26 14.53 5.13
CA ALA A 139 3.11 14.29 6.00
C ALA A 139 2.16 13.20 5.46
N HIS A 140 1.89 13.21 4.16
CA HIS A 140 1.04 12.21 3.53
C HIS A 140 1.61 10.79 3.66
N THR A 141 2.89 10.61 3.34
CA THR A 141 3.55 9.29 3.40
C THR A 141 3.68 8.79 4.85
N LEU A 142 4.04 9.68 5.79
CA LEU A 142 4.21 9.31 7.21
C LEU A 142 2.89 8.94 7.91
N THR A 143 1.74 9.35 7.37
CA THR A 143 0.43 8.89 7.86
C THR A 143 -0.06 7.61 7.18
N ARG A 144 0.68 7.12 6.15
CA ARG A 144 0.35 5.91 5.39
C ARG A 144 1.05 4.65 5.90
N LEU A 145 1.59 4.62 7.11
CA LEU A 145 2.21 3.40 7.66
C LEU A 145 1.32 2.15 7.57
N PRO A 146 -0.02 2.24 7.70
CA PRO A 146 -0.91 1.11 7.46
C PRO A 146 -1.01 0.66 5.99
N HIS A 147 -0.51 1.45 5.05
CA HIS A 147 -0.68 1.22 3.61
C HIS A 147 0.69 1.05 2.94
N LEU A 148 1.26 -0.14 3.06
CA LEU A 148 2.61 -0.47 2.59
C LEU A 148 2.85 -0.05 1.13
N GLN A 149 1.83 -0.21 0.27
CA GLN A 149 1.89 0.17 -1.14
C GLN A 149 2.14 1.68 -1.37
N ALA A 150 1.70 2.54 -0.45
CA ALA A 150 1.94 3.98 -0.55
C ALA A 150 3.38 4.37 -0.19
N ILE A 151 4.06 3.54 0.58
CA ILE A 151 5.46 3.73 0.96
C ILE A 151 6.42 3.28 -0.14
N HIS A 152 6.04 2.26 -0.93
CA HIS A 152 6.82 1.76 -2.07
C HIS A 152 6.62 2.61 -3.33
N ALA A 153 6.75 3.93 -3.20
CA ALA A 153 6.48 4.91 -4.25
C ALA A 153 7.66 5.19 -5.20
N TYR A 154 8.79 4.52 -5.02
CA TYR A 154 10.00 4.66 -5.85
C TYR A 154 9.79 4.41 -7.34
N TRP A 155 8.70 3.74 -7.72
CA TRP A 155 8.33 3.53 -9.11
C TRP A 155 8.03 4.83 -9.85
N LEU A 156 7.47 5.84 -9.17
CA LEU A 156 7.11 7.12 -9.80
C LEU A 156 8.35 7.89 -10.30
N PRO A 157 9.35 8.23 -9.47
CA PRO A 157 10.55 8.89 -9.96
C PRO A 157 11.32 8.06 -10.98
N LEU A 158 11.36 6.72 -10.83
CA LEU A 158 12.01 5.84 -11.81
C LEU A 158 11.31 5.90 -13.18
N ALA A 159 9.98 5.88 -13.22
CA ALA A 159 9.21 5.98 -14.45
C ALA A 159 9.43 7.33 -15.16
N LEU A 160 9.46 8.43 -14.39
CA LEU A 160 9.73 9.77 -14.92
C LEU A 160 11.14 9.87 -15.53
N TRP A 161 12.15 9.32 -14.86
CA TRP A 161 13.51 9.25 -15.37
C TRP A 161 13.61 8.42 -16.63
N ALA A 162 12.97 7.27 -16.66
CA ALA A 162 12.98 6.36 -17.80
C ALA A 162 12.28 6.99 -19.02
N LEU A 163 11.12 7.64 -18.81
CA LEU A 163 10.42 8.37 -19.88
C LEU A 163 11.27 9.52 -20.40
N ASP A 164 11.91 10.32 -19.52
CA ASP A 164 12.82 11.40 -19.92
C ASP A 164 13.92 10.86 -20.84
N GLY A 165 14.52 9.73 -20.50
CA GLY A 165 15.55 9.08 -21.33
C GLY A 165 15.04 8.62 -22.69
N VAL A 166 13.81 8.08 -22.76
CA VAL A 166 13.18 7.70 -24.04
C VAL A 166 12.92 8.93 -24.92
N LEU A 167 12.35 9.99 -24.33
CA LEU A 167 12.06 11.25 -25.05
C LEU A 167 13.33 11.96 -25.53
N CYS A 168 14.39 11.95 -24.73
CA CYS A 168 15.71 12.49 -25.11
C CYS A 168 16.49 11.61 -26.11
N GLY A 169 15.95 10.44 -26.50
CA GLY A 169 16.60 9.55 -27.47
C GLY A 169 17.85 8.83 -26.94
N ARG A 170 17.97 8.61 -25.62
CA ARG A 170 19.07 7.89 -25.00
C ARG A 170 19.13 6.41 -25.49
N ARG A 171 20.11 5.63 -25.02
CA ARG A 171 20.57 4.32 -25.59
C ARG A 171 19.55 3.16 -25.62
N GLY A 172 18.28 3.32 -25.26
CA GLY A 172 17.26 2.26 -25.43
C GLY A 172 17.01 1.39 -24.18
N ARG A 173 17.95 1.30 -23.25
CA ARG A 173 17.75 0.63 -21.96
C ARG A 173 16.66 1.29 -21.12
N GLU A 174 16.43 2.58 -21.34
CA GLU A 174 15.41 3.40 -20.67
C GLU A 174 14.00 2.89 -20.96
N MET A 175 13.77 2.29 -22.14
CA MET A 175 12.50 1.61 -22.45
C MET A 175 12.24 0.45 -21.47
N TRP A 176 13.24 -0.37 -21.18
CA TRP A 176 13.10 -1.49 -20.24
C TRP A 176 12.88 -1.03 -18.79
N TRP A 177 13.57 0.06 -18.42
CA TRP A 177 13.32 0.70 -17.12
C TRP A 177 11.91 1.28 -17.02
N LEU A 178 11.37 1.81 -18.13
CA LEU A 178 9.99 2.28 -18.19
C LEU A 178 9.00 1.11 -18.02
N CYS A 179 9.21 0.00 -18.74
CA CYS A 179 8.42 -1.22 -18.56
C CYS A 179 8.46 -1.71 -17.11
N LEU A 180 9.65 -1.81 -16.54
CA LEU A 180 9.84 -2.25 -15.15
C LEU A 180 9.13 -1.33 -14.17
N ALA A 181 9.28 -0.01 -14.32
CA ALA A 181 8.70 0.95 -13.40
C ALA A 181 7.17 0.96 -13.44
N VAL A 182 6.56 0.90 -14.64
CA VAL A 182 5.09 0.92 -14.77
C VAL A 182 4.49 -0.42 -14.35
N SER A 183 5.09 -1.55 -14.78
CA SER A 183 4.65 -2.89 -14.34
C SER A 183 4.84 -3.07 -12.84
N GLY A 184 5.99 -2.66 -12.29
CA GLY A 184 6.26 -2.72 -10.86
C GLY A 184 5.30 -1.87 -10.04
N ALA A 185 4.94 -0.68 -10.51
CA ALA A 185 3.91 0.14 -9.90
C ALA A 185 2.55 -0.59 -9.87
N ALA A 186 2.12 -1.19 -10.99
CA ALA A 186 0.86 -1.91 -11.10
C ALA A 186 0.83 -3.17 -10.22
N LEU A 187 1.93 -3.92 -10.16
CA LEU A 187 2.07 -5.10 -9.31
C LEU A 187 2.23 -4.76 -7.81
N THR A 188 2.53 -3.50 -7.49
CA THR A 188 2.57 -2.99 -6.11
C THR A 188 1.21 -2.44 -5.69
N SER A 189 0.59 -1.62 -6.54
CA SER A 189 -0.67 -0.91 -6.24
C SER A 189 -1.38 -0.43 -7.49
N GLY A 190 -2.67 -0.67 -7.59
CA GLY A 190 -3.52 -0.11 -8.63
C GLY A 190 -3.55 1.44 -8.59
N TYR A 191 -3.58 2.02 -7.39
CA TYR A 191 -3.48 3.48 -7.22
C TYR A 191 -2.16 4.03 -7.74
N LEU A 192 -1.04 3.40 -7.37
CA LEU A 192 0.29 3.86 -7.79
C LEU A 192 0.43 3.77 -9.31
N ALA A 193 -0.10 2.71 -9.93
CA ALA A 193 -0.12 2.59 -11.39
C ALA A 193 -0.84 3.76 -12.06
N VAL A 194 -2.03 4.11 -11.57
CA VAL A 194 -2.81 5.26 -12.09
C VAL A 194 -2.03 6.56 -11.91
N LEU A 195 -1.45 6.82 -10.73
CA LEU A 195 -0.62 8.02 -10.48
C LEU A 195 0.57 8.08 -11.44
N VAL A 196 1.28 6.96 -11.64
CA VAL A 196 2.41 6.89 -12.58
C VAL A 196 1.94 7.18 -14.00
N VAL A 197 0.84 6.59 -14.46
CA VAL A 197 0.28 6.85 -15.81
C VAL A 197 -0.05 8.33 -16.00
N PHE A 198 -0.71 8.98 -15.03
CA PHE A 198 -1.00 10.41 -15.10
C PHE A 198 0.26 11.27 -15.14
N ALA A 199 1.28 10.94 -14.34
CA ALA A 199 2.56 11.64 -14.35
C ALA A 199 3.30 11.49 -15.70
N LEU A 200 3.26 10.29 -16.29
CA LEU A 200 3.84 10.01 -17.61
C LEU A 200 3.08 10.76 -18.71
N MET A 201 1.75 10.76 -18.69
CA MET A 201 0.94 11.54 -19.65
C MET A 201 1.19 13.03 -19.53
N ALA A 202 1.26 13.58 -18.30
CA ALA A 202 1.60 14.97 -18.04
C ALA A 202 3.00 15.33 -18.57
N THR A 203 3.98 14.46 -18.33
CA THR A 203 5.36 14.64 -18.83
C THR A 203 5.39 14.61 -20.35
N ALA A 204 4.79 13.62 -20.96
CA ALA A 204 4.75 13.46 -22.41
C ALA A 204 4.02 14.63 -23.06
N GLY A 205 2.84 15.01 -22.57
CA GLY A 205 2.05 16.13 -23.08
C GLY A 205 2.75 17.50 -22.94
N SER A 206 3.59 17.68 -21.92
CA SER A 206 4.38 18.90 -21.73
C SER A 206 5.56 19.06 -22.72
N ARG A 207 5.86 18.02 -23.51
CA ARG A 207 7.06 17.93 -24.36
C ARG A 207 6.75 17.56 -25.82
N PRO A 208 5.80 18.23 -26.51
CA PRO A 208 5.34 17.83 -27.84
C PRO A 208 6.45 17.87 -28.89
N LEU A 209 7.41 18.81 -28.80
CA LEU A 209 8.50 18.94 -29.76
C LEU A 209 9.44 17.71 -29.81
N GLU A 210 9.53 16.95 -28.74
CA GLU A 210 10.36 15.74 -28.68
C GLU A 210 9.71 14.54 -29.39
N TRP A 211 8.38 14.50 -29.38
CA TRP A 211 7.61 13.51 -30.16
C TRP A 211 7.65 13.80 -31.66
N TRP A 212 7.60 15.08 -32.03
CA TRP A 212 7.47 15.53 -33.40
C TRP A 212 8.81 15.82 -34.08
N GLY A 213 9.94 15.67 -33.35
CA GLY A 213 11.29 15.91 -33.85
C GLY A 213 11.81 14.84 -34.82
N ARG A 214 13.09 14.97 -35.20
CA ARG A 214 13.80 14.06 -36.13
C ARG A 214 13.73 12.58 -35.72
N ASN A 215 13.63 12.28 -34.43
CA ASN A 215 13.60 10.93 -33.87
C ASN A 215 12.18 10.43 -33.56
N ARG A 216 11.12 11.10 -34.05
CA ARG A 216 9.71 10.81 -33.71
C ARG A 216 9.35 9.33 -33.82
N LEU A 217 9.70 8.68 -34.92
CA LEU A 217 9.37 7.27 -35.14
C LEU A 217 10.01 6.37 -34.07
N ARG A 218 11.29 6.60 -33.75
CA ARG A 218 11.99 5.84 -32.69
C ARG A 218 11.37 6.05 -31.32
N VAL A 219 10.99 7.27 -30.96
CA VAL A 219 10.32 7.58 -29.68
C VAL A 219 8.96 6.90 -29.64
N VAL A 220 8.14 7.05 -30.67
CA VAL A 220 6.80 6.44 -30.75
C VAL A 220 6.87 4.91 -30.67
N VAL A 221 7.78 4.30 -31.45
CA VAL A 221 7.96 2.82 -31.43
C VAL A 221 8.39 2.34 -30.04
N ARG A 222 9.31 3.02 -29.38
CA ARG A 222 9.74 2.65 -28.00
C ARG A 222 8.64 2.81 -26.99
N LEU A 223 7.86 3.89 -27.05
CA LEU A 223 6.71 4.10 -26.16
C LEU A 223 5.61 3.08 -26.42
N ALA A 224 5.32 2.79 -27.69
CA ALA A 224 4.34 1.76 -28.05
C ALA A 224 4.79 0.36 -27.59
N ALA A 225 6.08 0.02 -27.78
CA ALA A 225 6.64 -1.24 -27.30
C ALA A 225 6.61 -1.32 -25.76
N ALA A 226 7.01 -0.24 -25.06
CA ALA A 226 6.95 -0.20 -23.61
C ALA A 226 5.51 -0.33 -23.10
N GLY A 227 4.56 0.40 -23.72
CA GLY A 227 3.13 0.29 -23.40
C GLY A 227 2.59 -1.11 -23.65
N GLY A 228 2.87 -1.70 -24.81
CA GLY A 228 2.43 -3.06 -25.15
C GLY A 228 2.96 -4.13 -24.18
N ILE A 229 4.25 -4.09 -23.86
CA ILE A 229 4.86 -5.01 -22.89
C ILE A 229 4.24 -4.82 -21.50
N THR A 230 4.08 -3.57 -21.04
CA THR A 230 3.46 -3.28 -19.74
C THR A 230 2.02 -3.78 -19.67
N VAL A 231 1.21 -3.52 -20.70
CA VAL A 231 -0.17 -4.01 -20.78
C VAL A 231 -0.21 -5.53 -20.78
N MET A 232 0.65 -6.20 -21.54
CA MET A 232 0.71 -7.66 -21.57
C MET A 232 1.04 -8.24 -20.20
N VAL A 233 2.08 -7.72 -19.51
CA VAL A 233 2.49 -8.19 -18.18
C VAL A 233 1.40 -7.92 -17.15
N THR A 234 0.84 -6.71 -17.13
CA THR A 234 -0.17 -6.34 -16.14
C THR A 234 -1.49 -7.05 -16.39
N ALA A 235 -1.93 -7.20 -17.64
CA ALA A 235 -3.14 -7.94 -17.97
C ALA A 235 -3.02 -9.42 -17.64
N ALA A 236 -1.87 -10.05 -17.93
CA ALA A 236 -1.64 -11.46 -17.61
C ALA A 236 -1.72 -11.74 -16.10
N VAL A 237 -1.25 -10.81 -15.25
CA VAL A 237 -1.24 -11.00 -13.80
C VAL A 237 -2.50 -10.45 -13.12
N LEU A 238 -3.01 -9.30 -13.57
CA LEU A 238 -4.08 -8.58 -12.87
C LEU A 238 -5.48 -8.82 -13.49
N TRP A 239 -5.64 -9.76 -14.43
CA TRP A 239 -6.96 -10.09 -15.01
C TRP A 239 -8.02 -10.46 -13.95
N PRO A 240 -7.69 -11.09 -12.77
CA PRO A 240 -8.68 -11.43 -11.77
C PRO A 240 -9.39 -10.19 -11.17
N TYR A 241 -8.78 -9.01 -11.26
CA TYR A 241 -9.46 -7.77 -10.85
C TYR A 241 -10.73 -7.51 -11.66
N GLY A 242 -10.75 -7.87 -12.93
CA GLY A 242 -11.94 -7.76 -13.77
C GLY A 242 -13.10 -8.65 -13.31
N GLN A 243 -12.83 -9.72 -12.56
CA GLN A 243 -13.86 -10.65 -12.06
C GLN A 243 -14.55 -10.15 -10.79
N VAL A 244 -13.88 -9.29 -10.02
CA VAL A 244 -14.36 -8.84 -8.70
C VAL A 244 -14.50 -7.32 -8.57
N ALA A 245 -14.14 -6.58 -9.62
CA ALA A 245 -14.13 -5.12 -9.62
C ALA A 245 -15.54 -4.56 -9.34
N ALA A 246 -15.65 -3.78 -8.28
CA ALA A 246 -16.80 -2.94 -8.03
C ALA A 246 -16.47 -1.51 -8.50
N VAL A 247 -17.19 -1.04 -9.53
CA VAL A 247 -17.12 0.37 -9.94
C VAL A 247 -17.71 1.22 -8.83
N ARG A 248 -16.96 2.18 -8.35
CA ARG A 248 -17.41 3.09 -7.27
C ARG A 248 -18.15 4.26 -7.89
N PRO A 249 -19.38 4.56 -7.43
CA PRO A 249 -20.14 5.68 -7.97
C PRO A 249 -19.45 7.02 -7.71
N LEU A 250 -19.53 7.92 -8.68
CA LEU A 250 -18.85 9.24 -8.64
C LEU A 250 -19.31 10.09 -7.45
N ASP A 251 -20.60 10.03 -7.09
CA ASP A 251 -21.18 10.82 -6.00
C ASP A 251 -20.56 10.49 -4.61
N GLY A 252 -20.11 9.26 -4.41
CA GLY A 252 -19.44 8.83 -3.18
C GLY A 252 -18.01 9.36 -3.01
N LEU A 253 -17.43 9.98 -4.04
CA LEU A 253 -16.02 10.39 -4.03
C LEU A 253 -15.80 11.80 -3.45
N ARG A 254 -16.86 12.61 -3.30
CA ARG A 254 -16.75 14.00 -2.82
C ARG A 254 -16.11 14.09 -1.43
N SER A 255 -16.55 13.27 -0.51
CA SER A 255 -16.00 13.22 0.86
C SER A 255 -14.58 12.67 0.94
N LEU A 256 -14.07 12.09 -0.15
CA LEU A 256 -12.75 11.48 -0.28
C LEU A 256 -11.81 12.32 -1.18
N SER A 257 -12.23 13.54 -1.53
CA SER A 257 -11.47 14.51 -2.32
C SER A 257 -10.72 15.47 -1.41
N ALA A 258 -9.54 15.92 -1.83
CA ALA A 258 -8.78 16.94 -1.12
C ALA A 258 -9.45 18.30 -1.22
N THR A 259 -9.12 19.18 -0.30
CA THR A 259 -9.41 20.61 -0.32
C THR A 259 -8.11 21.40 -0.44
N LEU A 260 -8.19 22.72 -0.67
CA LEU A 260 -6.98 23.56 -0.66
C LEU A 260 -6.30 23.58 0.72
N TRP A 261 -7.06 23.43 1.80
CA TRP A 261 -6.55 23.30 3.17
C TRP A 261 -5.72 22.04 3.38
N SER A 262 -5.97 20.99 2.61
CA SER A 262 -5.18 19.76 2.65
C SER A 262 -3.69 20.01 2.37
N TYR A 263 -3.37 21.01 1.56
CA TYR A 263 -2.00 21.36 1.17
C TYR A 263 -1.24 22.21 2.18
N VAL A 264 -1.90 22.61 3.26
CA VAL A 264 -1.28 23.30 4.41
C VAL A 264 -1.42 22.51 5.70
N ALA A 265 -2.17 21.40 5.68
CA ALA A 265 -2.35 20.51 6.81
C ALA A 265 -1.24 19.44 6.89
N THR A 266 -0.71 19.21 8.09
CA THR A 266 0.43 18.30 8.34
C THR A 266 0.40 17.73 9.76
N VAL A 267 1.03 16.56 9.93
CA VAL A 267 1.33 15.93 11.23
C VAL A 267 2.71 16.29 11.77
N SER A 268 3.53 17.00 10.99
CA SER A 268 4.86 17.44 11.43
C SER A 268 4.76 18.23 12.74
N ARG A 269 5.57 17.87 13.73
CA ARG A 269 5.50 18.46 15.07
C ARG A 269 5.62 19.98 15.08
N VAL A 270 6.56 20.52 14.29
CA VAL A 270 6.81 21.96 14.22
C VAL A 270 5.58 22.69 13.65
N HIS A 271 5.08 22.22 12.52
CA HIS A 271 3.98 22.90 11.83
C HIS A 271 2.61 22.58 12.43
N TYR A 272 2.45 21.38 13.02
CA TYR A 272 1.25 21.04 13.76
C TYR A 272 1.05 21.97 14.93
N ALA A 273 2.10 22.20 15.73
CA ALA A 273 2.04 23.12 16.87
C ALA A 273 1.83 24.58 16.46
N ALA A 274 2.37 25.00 15.28
CA ALA A 274 2.29 26.36 14.81
C ALA A 274 0.91 26.74 14.25
N TRP A 275 0.29 25.88 13.44
CA TRP A 275 -1.00 26.20 12.77
C TRP A 275 -1.86 25.00 12.40
N SER A 276 -1.27 23.80 12.10
CA SER A 276 -2.02 22.73 11.45
C SER A 276 -3.09 22.14 12.36
N HIS A 277 -2.96 22.23 13.67
CA HIS A 277 -3.97 21.78 14.64
C HIS A 277 -5.31 22.54 14.51
N HIS A 278 -5.31 23.78 14.00
CA HIS A 278 -6.53 24.56 13.77
C HIS A 278 -7.31 24.14 12.50
N ILE A 279 -6.61 23.52 11.54
CA ILE A 279 -7.15 23.14 10.23
C ILE A 279 -7.01 21.65 9.97
N PHE A 280 -6.81 20.86 11.04
CA PHE A 280 -6.52 19.44 10.91
C PHE A 280 -7.73 18.71 10.32
N PRO A 281 -7.59 17.99 9.21
CA PRO A 281 -8.71 17.31 8.57
C PRO A 281 -9.12 16.07 9.38
N GLU A 282 -10.38 15.65 9.27
CA GLU A 282 -10.87 14.41 9.86
C GLU A 282 -10.13 13.17 9.35
N ARG A 283 -9.60 13.26 8.12
CA ARG A 283 -8.92 12.16 7.45
C ARG A 283 -7.45 12.47 7.26
N THR A 284 -6.60 11.57 7.74
CA THR A 284 -5.14 11.68 7.55
C THR A 284 -4.70 11.55 6.09
N GLU A 285 -5.57 11.06 5.19
CA GLU A 285 -5.34 11.03 3.74
C GLU A 285 -5.23 12.43 3.12
N ASP A 286 -5.81 13.41 3.77
CA ASP A 286 -5.89 14.79 3.30
C ASP A 286 -4.72 15.66 3.78
N LEU A 287 -3.69 15.06 4.39
CA LEU A 287 -2.47 15.75 4.83
C LEU A 287 -1.45 15.78 3.68
N LEU A 288 -1.45 16.86 2.91
CA LEU A 288 -0.70 16.98 1.65
C LEU A 288 0.37 18.09 1.68
N PHE A 289 0.70 18.63 2.84
CA PHE A 289 1.69 19.70 2.98
C PHE A 289 3.11 19.18 2.69
N PRO A 290 3.82 19.76 1.69
CA PRO A 290 5.15 19.27 1.29
C PRO A 290 6.32 19.85 2.10
N GLY A 291 6.08 20.83 2.98
CA GLY A 291 7.09 21.56 3.74
C GLY A 291 7.38 22.97 3.17
N LEU A 292 7.61 23.95 4.06
CA LEU A 292 7.92 25.33 3.65
C LEU A 292 9.23 25.42 2.89
N THR A 293 10.26 24.72 3.36
CA THR A 293 11.57 24.69 2.69
C THR A 293 11.47 24.11 1.28
N ALA A 294 10.69 23.04 1.10
CA ALA A 294 10.45 22.45 -0.20
C ALA A 294 9.72 23.41 -1.15
N LEU A 295 8.68 24.10 -0.65
CA LEU A 295 7.93 25.11 -1.42
C LEU A 295 8.80 26.30 -1.82
N ALA A 296 9.62 26.84 -0.89
CA ALA A 296 10.52 27.94 -1.18
C ALA A 296 11.56 27.59 -2.26
N LEU A 297 12.18 26.41 -2.15
CA LEU A 297 13.15 25.93 -3.15
C LEU A 297 12.48 25.60 -4.49
N ALA A 298 11.27 25.03 -4.49
CA ALA A 298 10.49 24.82 -5.71
C ALA A 298 10.14 26.14 -6.38
N GLY A 299 9.72 27.16 -5.62
CA GLY A 299 9.50 28.52 -6.13
C GLY A 299 10.76 29.11 -6.77
N LEU A 300 11.93 28.94 -6.12
CA LEU A 300 13.21 29.37 -6.68
C LEU A 300 13.52 28.69 -8.03
N ALA A 301 13.24 27.38 -8.15
CA ALA A 301 13.41 26.65 -9.41
C ALA A 301 12.56 27.21 -10.56
N LEU A 302 11.42 27.84 -10.25
CA LEU A 302 10.52 28.41 -11.26
C LEU A 302 10.96 29.77 -11.75
N THR A 303 11.83 30.48 -11.03
CA THR A 303 12.30 31.80 -11.44
C THR A 303 13.38 31.77 -12.53
N ARG A 304 13.98 30.59 -12.81
CA ARG A 304 15.18 30.49 -13.67
C ARG A 304 15.27 29.11 -14.37
N GLY A 305 16.23 29.03 -15.33
CA GLY A 305 16.59 27.75 -15.97
C GLY A 305 15.59 27.22 -17.00
N TRP A 306 14.67 28.04 -17.51
CA TRP A 306 13.63 27.62 -18.46
C TRP A 306 14.14 27.34 -19.89
N ARG A 307 15.31 27.86 -20.26
CA ARG A 307 15.88 27.77 -21.62
C ARG A 307 16.82 26.57 -21.80
N GLU A 308 17.28 25.96 -20.72
CA GLU A 308 18.22 24.81 -20.71
C GLU A 308 17.47 23.47 -20.76
N GLU A 309 18.22 22.36 -20.89
CA GLU A 309 17.64 20.99 -20.78
C GLU A 309 16.83 20.80 -19.47
N GLY A 310 17.30 21.40 -18.37
CA GLY A 310 16.58 21.43 -17.10
C GLY A 310 15.21 22.11 -17.19
N GLY A 311 15.01 23.06 -18.09
CA GLY A 311 13.73 23.76 -18.29
C GLY A 311 12.61 22.86 -18.81
N ARG A 312 12.93 21.87 -19.65
CA ARG A 312 11.96 20.89 -20.13
C ARG A 312 11.44 20.03 -18.98
N ARG A 313 12.33 19.55 -18.10
CA ARG A 313 11.98 18.74 -16.93
C ARG A 313 11.20 19.53 -15.89
N ARG A 314 11.58 20.80 -15.64
CA ARG A 314 10.83 21.72 -14.76
C ARG A 314 9.40 21.94 -15.27
N ARG A 315 9.24 22.13 -16.60
CA ARG A 315 7.91 22.24 -17.23
C ARG A 315 7.08 20.98 -16.98
N SER A 316 7.68 19.79 -17.15
CA SER A 316 7.00 18.54 -16.83
C SER A 316 6.57 18.48 -15.36
N CYS A 317 7.44 18.88 -14.42
CA CYS A 317 7.08 18.95 -13.00
C CYS A 317 5.91 19.92 -12.74
N VAL A 318 5.89 21.10 -13.39
CA VAL A 318 4.76 22.04 -13.26
C VAL A 318 3.46 21.44 -13.79
N VAL A 319 3.49 20.75 -14.93
CA VAL A 319 2.28 20.10 -15.48
C VAL A 319 1.82 18.95 -14.58
N ILE A 320 2.75 18.15 -14.04
CA ILE A 320 2.43 17.09 -13.04
C ILE A 320 1.78 17.71 -11.80
N LEU A 321 2.31 18.83 -11.30
CA LEU A 321 1.75 19.56 -10.15
C LEU A 321 0.30 20.00 -10.43
N ILE A 322 0.05 20.62 -11.59
CA ILE A 322 -1.29 21.07 -11.99
C ILE A 322 -2.24 19.88 -12.12
N VAL A 323 -1.83 18.80 -12.80
CA VAL A 323 -2.63 17.59 -12.95
C VAL A 323 -2.92 16.97 -11.59
N GLY A 324 -1.92 16.83 -10.71
CA GLY A 324 -2.08 16.33 -9.36
C GLY A 324 -3.07 17.16 -8.54
N LEU A 325 -2.94 18.48 -8.59
CA LEU A 325 -3.84 19.39 -7.89
C LEU A 325 -5.29 19.25 -8.38
N VAL A 326 -5.52 19.36 -9.69
CA VAL A 326 -6.86 19.27 -10.28
C VAL A 326 -7.52 17.93 -9.98
N MET A 327 -6.77 16.84 -10.14
CA MET A 327 -7.29 15.48 -9.91
C MET A 327 -7.52 15.20 -8.42
N SER A 328 -6.72 15.77 -7.51
CA SER A 328 -6.92 15.57 -6.06
C SER A 328 -8.17 16.25 -5.52
N LEU A 329 -8.58 17.38 -6.12
CA LEU A 329 -9.83 18.06 -5.80
C LEU A 329 -11.08 17.25 -6.22
N GLY A 330 -10.88 16.19 -6.98
CA GLY A 330 -11.93 15.22 -7.34
C GLY A 330 -13.16 15.88 -7.96
N THR A 331 -14.34 15.53 -7.46
CA THR A 331 -15.63 16.01 -7.98
C THR A 331 -15.89 17.50 -7.78
N ALA A 332 -15.01 18.21 -7.07
CA ALA A 332 -15.05 19.68 -7.05
C ALA A 332 -14.63 20.31 -8.40
N THR A 333 -14.03 19.51 -9.30
CA THR A 333 -13.66 19.94 -10.66
C THR A 333 -14.39 19.10 -11.72
N PRO A 334 -14.93 19.67 -12.79
CA PRO A 334 -15.56 18.92 -13.88
C PRO A 334 -14.57 18.00 -14.61
N VAL A 335 -13.28 18.37 -14.62
CA VAL A 335 -12.20 17.60 -15.26
C VAL A 335 -12.10 16.19 -14.70
N TYR A 336 -12.24 16.02 -13.39
CA TYR A 336 -12.24 14.69 -12.76
C TYR A 336 -13.37 13.82 -13.28
N ALA A 337 -14.59 14.35 -13.37
CA ALA A 337 -15.75 13.62 -13.86
C ALA A 337 -15.59 13.21 -15.34
N TRP A 338 -15.07 14.09 -16.19
CA TRP A 338 -14.78 13.77 -17.60
C TRP A 338 -13.77 12.63 -17.72
N ILE A 339 -12.67 12.69 -16.96
CA ILE A 339 -11.63 11.64 -16.97
C ILE A 339 -12.18 10.33 -16.39
N TYR A 340 -12.99 10.40 -15.33
CA TYR A 340 -13.65 9.23 -14.74
C TYR A 340 -14.47 8.45 -15.77
N HIS A 341 -15.23 9.13 -16.62
CA HIS A 341 -16.03 8.49 -17.67
C HIS A 341 -15.19 8.04 -18.87
N ALA A 342 -14.09 8.76 -19.20
CA ALA A 342 -13.26 8.47 -20.35
C ALA A 342 -12.19 7.37 -20.09
N PHE A 343 -11.78 7.17 -18.83
CA PHE A 343 -10.69 6.27 -18.44
C PHE A 343 -11.15 5.24 -17.41
N PRO A 344 -11.55 4.03 -17.82
CA PRO A 344 -12.16 3.02 -16.95
C PRO A 344 -11.42 2.70 -15.64
N PRO A 345 -10.06 2.70 -15.59
CA PRO A 345 -9.35 2.49 -14.32
C PRO A 345 -9.70 3.48 -13.20
N MET A 346 -10.23 4.66 -13.54
CA MET A 346 -10.69 5.63 -12.54
C MET A 346 -11.87 5.12 -11.70
N GLY A 347 -12.68 4.20 -12.22
CA GLY A 347 -13.75 3.55 -11.46
C GLY A 347 -13.26 2.74 -10.25
N GLY A 348 -11.98 2.34 -10.24
CA GLY A 348 -11.32 1.69 -9.10
C GLY A 348 -10.77 2.68 -8.05
N ILE A 349 -10.65 3.96 -8.39
CA ILE A 349 -10.09 4.98 -7.49
C ILE A 349 -11.13 5.41 -6.44
N ARG A 350 -10.87 5.06 -5.18
CA ARG A 350 -11.76 5.41 -4.06
C ARG A 350 -11.55 6.83 -3.55
N ALA A 351 -10.29 7.30 -3.50
CA ALA A 351 -9.92 8.56 -2.86
C ALA A 351 -9.15 9.46 -3.83
N PRO A 352 -9.83 10.44 -4.46
CA PRO A 352 -9.20 11.43 -5.33
C PRO A 352 -8.05 12.19 -4.64
N ALA A 353 -8.15 12.45 -3.32
CA ALA A 353 -7.11 13.13 -2.54
C ALA A 353 -5.70 12.52 -2.73
N ARG A 354 -5.60 11.22 -3.05
CA ARG A 354 -4.31 10.54 -3.30
C ARG A 354 -3.55 11.08 -4.51
N PHE A 355 -4.23 11.73 -5.47
CA PHE A 355 -3.54 12.45 -6.55
C PHE A 355 -2.68 13.61 -6.04
N GLY A 356 -2.92 14.11 -4.82
CA GLY A 356 -2.06 15.08 -4.14
C GLY A 356 -0.62 14.59 -3.98
N TYR A 357 -0.38 13.28 -4.02
CA TYR A 357 0.98 12.74 -4.04
C TYR A 357 1.79 13.17 -5.27
N LEU A 358 1.13 13.41 -6.42
CA LEU A 358 1.78 13.98 -7.62
C LEU A 358 2.22 15.43 -7.38
N VAL A 359 1.45 16.21 -6.60
CA VAL A 359 1.85 17.57 -6.21
C VAL A 359 3.10 17.51 -5.35
N ILE A 360 3.12 16.64 -4.34
CA ILE A 360 4.30 16.45 -3.47
C ILE A 360 5.51 16.00 -4.29
N ALA A 361 5.35 15.06 -5.21
CA ALA A 361 6.43 14.59 -6.06
C ALA A 361 6.98 15.70 -6.98
N ALA A 362 6.11 16.50 -7.58
CA ALA A 362 6.51 17.63 -8.41
C ALA A 362 7.26 18.70 -7.60
N VAL A 363 6.78 19.02 -6.39
CA VAL A 363 7.45 19.95 -5.47
C VAL A 363 8.81 19.39 -5.05
N ALA A 364 8.92 18.11 -4.73
CA ALA A 364 10.19 17.47 -4.37
C ALA A 364 11.24 17.59 -5.47
N LEU A 365 10.86 17.29 -6.72
CA LEU A 365 11.75 17.38 -7.89
C LEU A 365 12.14 18.83 -8.16
N LEU A 366 11.19 19.78 -8.11
CA LEU A 366 11.46 21.21 -8.27
C LEU A 366 12.36 21.74 -7.15
N ALA A 367 12.14 21.35 -5.90
CA ALA A 367 12.99 21.74 -4.78
C ALA A 367 14.44 21.27 -4.96
N GLY A 368 14.66 20.07 -5.51
CA GLY A 368 15.97 19.60 -5.92
C GLY A 368 16.63 20.52 -6.95
N TYR A 369 15.90 20.93 -7.99
CA TYR A 369 16.41 21.91 -8.95
C TYR A 369 16.72 23.26 -8.29
N GLY A 370 15.84 23.77 -7.42
CA GLY A 370 16.02 25.04 -6.73
C GLY A 370 17.27 25.05 -5.83
N LEU A 371 17.52 23.96 -5.10
CA LEU A 371 18.73 23.81 -4.30
C LEU A 371 19.98 23.76 -5.19
N SER A 372 19.95 22.99 -6.28
CA SER A 372 21.08 22.93 -7.23
C SER A 372 21.39 24.31 -7.83
N ASP A 373 20.37 25.07 -8.25
CA ASP A 373 20.55 26.41 -8.78
C ASP A 373 21.12 27.40 -7.75
N LEU A 374 20.67 27.31 -6.51
CA LEU A 374 21.18 28.12 -5.41
C LEU A 374 22.66 27.82 -5.17
N ARG A 375 23.02 26.55 -5.07
CA ARG A 375 24.38 26.10 -4.74
C ARG A 375 25.40 26.43 -5.84
N ARG A 376 25.01 26.44 -7.11
CA ARG A 376 25.88 26.81 -8.23
C ARG A 376 26.40 28.25 -8.18
N ARG A 377 25.81 29.12 -7.34
CA ARG A 377 26.19 30.56 -7.20
C ARG A 377 27.05 30.83 -5.99
N LEU A 378 27.26 29.81 -5.16
CA LEU A 378 27.96 29.91 -3.91
C LEU A 378 29.38 29.37 -4.06
N SER A 379 30.28 29.84 -3.22
CA SER A 379 31.61 29.23 -3.09
C SER A 379 31.45 27.76 -2.65
N PRO A 380 32.43 26.89 -2.89
CA PRO A 380 32.34 25.46 -2.53
C PRO A 380 32.06 25.22 -1.05
N VAL A 381 32.54 26.08 -0.16
CA VAL A 381 32.30 26.00 1.29
C VAL A 381 30.86 26.38 1.60
N GLN A 382 30.38 27.52 1.08
CA GLN A 382 29.00 27.96 1.26
C GLN A 382 28.00 26.96 0.65
N ALA A 383 28.29 26.42 -0.54
CA ALA A 383 27.44 25.43 -1.20
C ALA A 383 27.30 24.15 -0.35
N ARG A 384 28.38 23.69 0.30
CA ARG A 384 28.32 22.55 1.24
C ARG A 384 27.49 22.88 2.48
N ALA A 385 27.72 24.02 3.09
CA ALA A 385 26.98 24.47 4.28
C ALA A 385 25.48 24.63 3.99
N VAL A 386 25.11 25.29 2.87
CA VAL A 386 23.71 25.44 2.45
C VAL A 386 23.08 24.09 2.13
N GLY A 387 23.79 23.19 1.44
CA GLY A 387 23.29 21.85 1.16
C GLY A 387 22.96 21.07 2.43
N PHE A 388 23.87 21.07 3.40
CA PHE A 388 23.64 20.44 4.69
C PHE A 388 22.48 21.10 5.46
N ALA A 389 22.47 22.41 5.54
CA ALA A 389 21.43 23.17 6.26
C ALA A 389 20.03 22.90 5.69
N MET A 390 19.88 22.89 4.35
CA MET A 390 18.58 22.64 3.71
C MET A 390 18.10 21.20 3.91
N VAL A 391 18.98 20.20 3.85
CA VAL A 391 18.64 18.81 4.15
C VAL A 391 18.27 18.65 5.63
N ALA A 392 19.01 19.26 6.55
CA ALA A 392 18.68 19.24 7.97
C ALA A 392 17.33 19.92 8.24
N LEU A 393 17.07 21.08 7.62
CA LEU A 393 15.84 21.83 7.80
C LEU A 393 14.62 21.05 7.31
N ILE A 394 14.68 20.43 6.11
CA ILE A 394 13.60 19.60 5.60
C ILE A 394 13.35 18.38 6.51
N THR A 395 14.41 17.79 7.05
CA THR A 395 14.30 16.67 8.00
C THR A 395 13.57 17.10 9.28
N ILE A 396 13.94 18.25 9.84
CA ILE A 396 13.28 18.82 11.04
C ILE A 396 11.81 19.16 10.74
N GLU A 397 11.56 19.82 9.61
CA GLU A 397 10.21 20.17 9.17
C GLU A 397 9.29 18.95 9.01
N SER A 398 9.81 17.79 8.64
CA SER A 398 9.01 16.59 8.36
C SER A 398 8.87 15.65 9.56
N VAL A 399 9.59 15.88 10.67
CA VAL A 399 9.54 14.99 11.86
C VAL A 399 8.13 14.87 12.42
N HIS A 400 7.63 13.64 12.44
CA HIS A 400 6.40 13.23 13.11
C HIS A 400 6.67 12.34 14.33
N ALA A 401 7.81 11.67 14.36
CA ALA A 401 8.24 10.76 15.45
C ALA A 401 8.29 11.49 16.83
N PRO A 402 8.07 10.77 17.97
CA PRO A 402 7.78 9.35 18.07
C PRO A 402 6.34 9.02 17.63
N ILE A 403 6.22 7.91 16.89
CA ILE A 403 4.93 7.40 16.41
C ILE A 403 4.39 6.42 17.45
N ARG A 404 3.06 6.41 17.61
CA ARG A 404 2.41 5.44 18.50
C ARG A 404 2.31 4.09 17.78
N TYR A 405 2.83 3.05 18.42
CA TYR A 405 2.67 1.65 18.03
C TYR A 405 1.98 0.85 19.13
N VAL A 406 1.41 -0.28 18.76
CA VAL A 406 0.91 -1.30 19.67
C VAL A 406 1.83 -2.53 19.61
N ARG A 407 1.87 -3.32 20.67
CA ARG A 407 2.57 -4.61 20.65
C ARG A 407 1.69 -5.66 20.00
N SER A 408 2.30 -6.53 19.22
CA SER A 408 1.66 -7.71 18.65
C SER A 408 2.15 -8.93 19.42
N ASP A 409 1.23 -9.63 20.07
CA ASP A 409 1.53 -10.79 20.93
C ASP A 409 1.74 -12.09 20.12
N GLY A 410 1.78 -11.98 18.77
CA GLY A 410 1.89 -13.16 17.91
C GLY A 410 0.55 -13.84 17.67
N VAL A 411 0.60 -15.10 17.25
CA VAL A 411 -0.58 -15.94 16.99
C VAL A 411 -0.71 -16.96 18.11
N SER A 412 -1.92 -17.09 18.67
CA SER A 412 -2.24 -18.03 19.75
C SER A 412 -1.88 -19.49 19.38
N SER A 413 -1.42 -20.27 20.35
CA SER A 413 -1.04 -21.68 20.15
C SER A 413 -2.22 -22.60 19.84
N VAL A 414 -3.47 -22.14 20.05
CA VAL A 414 -4.68 -22.92 19.73
C VAL A 414 -4.78 -23.29 18.25
N TYR A 415 -4.16 -22.48 17.37
CA TYR A 415 -4.16 -22.74 15.93
C TYR A 415 -3.28 -23.93 15.51
N ARG A 416 -2.44 -24.49 16.41
CA ARG A 416 -1.59 -25.64 16.11
C ARG A 416 -2.41 -26.84 15.70
N VAL A 417 -3.52 -27.12 16.38
CA VAL A 417 -4.41 -28.26 16.06
C VAL A 417 -5.03 -28.14 14.68
N ILE A 418 -5.22 -26.89 14.17
CA ILE A 418 -5.73 -26.64 12.84
C ILE A 418 -4.61 -26.78 11.81
N ALA A 419 -3.40 -26.30 12.14
CA ALA A 419 -2.23 -26.40 11.26
C ALA A 419 -1.78 -27.84 11.03
N GLU A 420 -1.89 -28.70 12.05
CA GLU A 420 -1.52 -30.12 11.98
C GLU A 420 -2.55 -30.97 11.20
N ASP A 421 -3.77 -30.50 10.99
CA ASP A 421 -4.77 -31.19 10.17
C ASP A 421 -4.39 -31.09 8.68
N THR A 422 -4.17 -32.23 8.02
CA THR A 422 -3.79 -32.30 6.60
C THR A 422 -4.98 -32.26 5.64
N ASP A 423 -6.21 -32.41 6.15
CA ASP A 423 -7.42 -32.40 5.32
C ASP A 423 -7.67 -30.97 4.74
N ASP A 424 -8.26 -30.92 3.54
CA ASP A 424 -8.74 -29.67 2.97
C ASP A 424 -10.06 -29.26 3.64
N VAL A 425 -9.95 -28.44 4.65
CA VAL A 425 -11.07 -28.04 5.52
C VAL A 425 -11.09 -26.53 5.73
N ALA A 426 -12.27 -25.96 5.90
CA ALA A 426 -12.42 -24.54 6.20
C ALA A 426 -12.56 -24.28 7.71
N VAL A 427 -12.30 -23.03 8.10
CA VAL A 427 -12.35 -22.51 9.46
C VAL A 427 -13.36 -21.36 9.55
N LEU A 428 -14.10 -21.29 10.66
CA LEU A 428 -14.90 -20.13 11.05
C LEU A 428 -14.33 -19.53 12.33
N GLU A 429 -14.14 -18.21 12.32
CA GLU A 429 -13.77 -17.42 13.49
C GLU A 429 -14.98 -16.69 14.07
N LEU A 430 -15.08 -16.66 15.39
CA LEU A 430 -16.17 -16.00 16.13
C LEU A 430 -15.58 -15.00 17.15
N PRO A 431 -16.21 -13.84 17.35
CA PRO A 431 -17.47 -13.36 16.76
C PRO A 431 -17.34 -13.06 15.26
N LEU A 432 -18.43 -13.30 14.53
CA LEU A 432 -18.47 -13.09 13.08
C LEU A 432 -18.98 -11.69 12.77
N TYR A 433 -18.09 -10.81 12.30
CA TYR A 433 -18.42 -9.42 12.00
C TYR A 433 -18.94 -9.22 10.57
N ARG A 434 -19.96 -8.36 10.42
CA ARG A 434 -20.68 -8.08 9.17
C ARG A 434 -20.98 -6.59 9.03
N GLY A 435 -21.56 -6.19 7.88
CA GLY A 435 -21.96 -4.80 7.68
C GLY A 435 -20.79 -3.83 7.82
N PRO A 436 -20.98 -2.69 8.49
CA PRO A 436 -19.93 -1.70 8.70
C PRO A 436 -18.75 -2.21 9.55
N GLU A 437 -19.00 -3.18 10.44
CA GLU A 437 -18.00 -3.70 11.38
C GLU A 437 -17.12 -4.82 10.80
N PHE A 438 -17.28 -5.16 9.52
CA PHE A 438 -16.54 -6.29 8.94
C PHE A 438 -15.01 -6.14 9.02
N TYR A 439 -14.48 -4.92 9.22
CA TYR A 439 -13.06 -4.67 9.45
C TYR A 439 -12.53 -5.35 10.73
N ARG A 440 -13.39 -5.62 11.72
CA ARG A 440 -13.04 -6.35 12.95
C ARG A 440 -12.67 -7.83 12.71
N ASN A 441 -12.90 -8.36 11.49
CA ASN A 441 -12.38 -9.68 11.09
C ASN A 441 -10.88 -9.65 10.75
N ALA A 442 -10.23 -8.48 10.63
CA ALA A 442 -8.83 -8.39 10.21
C ALA A 442 -7.86 -9.24 11.08
N PRO A 443 -7.96 -9.29 12.42
CA PRO A 443 -7.10 -10.14 13.25
C PRO A 443 -7.11 -11.62 12.87
N TYR A 444 -8.25 -12.14 12.39
CA TYR A 444 -8.40 -13.53 11.97
C TYR A 444 -7.58 -13.85 10.71
N LEU A 445 -7.38 -12.86 9.83
CA LEU A 445 -6.51 -13.01 8.67
C LEU A 445 -5.05 -13.23 9.11
N LEU A 446 -4.59 -12.46 10.09
CA LEU A 446 -3.25 -12.60 10.64
C LEU A 446 -3.06 -13.96 11.32
N ALA A 447 -4.06 -14.41 12.08
CA ALA A 447 -4.07 -15.73 12.72
C ALA A 447 -4.03 -16.87 11.69
N SER A 448 -4.72 -16.71 10.55
CA SER A 448 -4.76 -17.73 9.50
C SER A 448 -3.39 -18.03 8.86
N ILE A 449 -2.40 -17.14 9.02
CA ILE A 449 -1.01 -17.39 8.58
C ILE A 449 -0.40 -18.64 9.26
N ALA A 450 -0.90 -19.01 10.45
CA ALA A 450 -0.43 -20.20 11.15
C ALA A 450 -0.84 -21.52 10.48
N HIS A 451 -1.92 -21.55 9.70
CA HIS A 451 -2.47 -22.77 9.13
C HIS A 451 -2.85 -22.70 7.65
N TRP A 452 -3.01 -21.50 7.08
CA TRP A 452 -3.39 -21.24 5.68
C TRP A 452 -4.70 -21.92 5.21
N LYS A 453 -5.50 -22.48 6.11
CA LYS A 453 -6.80 -23.06 5.76
C LYS A 453 -7.78 -21.96 5.33
N PRO A 454 -8.74 -22.27 4.41
CA PRO A 454 -9.77 -21.34 4.01
C PRO A 454 -10.59 -20.80 5.19
N LEU A 455 -10.74 -19.48 5.29
CA LEU A 455 -11.58 -18.81 6.28
C LEU A 455 -12.94 -18.43 5.69
N VAL A 456 -14.02 -18.69 6.40
CA VAL A 456 -15.34 -18.13 6.10
C VAL A 456 -15.34 -16.62 6.31
N ASN A 457 -14.62 -16.16 7.31
CA ASN A 457 -14.39 -14.74 7.61
C ASN A 457 -13.53 -14.07 6.54
N GLY A 458 -13.53 -12.73 6.55
CA GLY A 458 -12.63 -11.95 5.71
C GLY A 458 -12.71 -10.47 5.96
N TYR A 459 -11.62 -9.79 5.62
CA TYR A 459 -11.51 -8.35 5.53
C TYR A 459 -10.69 -7.98 4.29
N SER A 460 -11.15 -6.98 3.53
CA SER A 460 -10.46 -6.50 2.33
C SER A 460 -10.99 -5.12 1.92
N GLY A 461 -10.45 -4.51 0.88
CA GLY A 461 -10.94 -3.23 0.32
C GLY A 461 -12.40 -3.25 -0.15
N SER A 462 -12.94 -4.44 -0.42
CA SER A 462 -14.37 -4.69 -0.65
C SER A 462 -14.72 -6.09 -0.15
N ARG A 463 -16.03 -6.36 0.08
CA ARG A 463 -16.49 -7.69 0.46
C ARG A 463 -17.41 -8.27 -0.63
N PRO A 464 -17.49 -9.61 -0.78
CA PRO A 464 -18.44 -10.23 -1.67
C PRO A 464 -19.88 -9.84 -1.34
N ALA A 465 -20.71 -9.55 -2.33
CA ALA A 465 -22.13 -9.20 -2.12
C ALA A 465 -22.91 -10.33 -1.41
N THR A 466 -22.46 -11.57 -1.55
CA THR A 466 -23.06 -12.75 -0.92
C THR A 466 -22.63 -12.95 0.54
N TYR A 467 -21.59 -12.27 1.01
CA TYR A 467 -20.99 -12.51 2.33
C TYR A 467 -22.00 -12.38 3.48
N ASP A 468 -22.73 -11.27 3.56
CA ASP A 468 -23.71 -11.04 4.63
C ASP A 468 -24.83 -12.09 4.63
N ARG A 469 -25.29 -12.52 3.44
CA ARG A 469 -26.31 -13.56 3.29
C ARG A 469 -25.79 -14.94 3.68
N LEU A 470 -24.54 -15.24 3.32
CA LEU A 470 -23.88 -16.50 3.66
C LEU A 470 -23.70 -16.64 5.17
N THR A 471 -23.28 -15.56 5.82
CA THR A 471 -22.82 -15.55 7.22
C THR A 471 -23.93 -15.27 8.23
N ARG A 472 -25.06 -14.64 7.80
CA ARG A 472 -26.20 -14.32 8.71
C ARG A 472 -26.70 -15.54 9.53
N PRO A 473 -26.88 -16.76 8.95
CA PRO A 473 -27.31 -17.93 9.74
C PRO A 473 -26.25 -18.41 10.75
N LEU A 474 -24.98 -18.10 10.51
CA LEU A 474 -23.86 -18.56 11.35
C LEU A 474 -23.73 -17.79 12.65
N SER A 475 -24.31 -16.57 12.75
CA SER A 475 -24.33 -15.78 14.00
C SER A 475 -25.14 -16.46 15.12
N ARG A 476 -25.94 -17.49 14.80
CA ARG A 476 -26.68 -18.29 15.78
C ARG A 476 -25.93 -19.55 16.20
N PHE A 477 -24.62 -19.61 15.98
CA PHE A 477 -23.81 -20.70 16.50
C PHE A 477 -23.89 -20.73 18.04
N PRO A 478 -24.09 -21.92 18.66
CA PRO A 478 -23.96 -23.29 18.13
C PRO A 478 -25.30 -23.99 17.81
N SER A 479 -26.28 -23.32 17.24
CA SER A 479 -27.55 -23.96 16.87
C SER A 479 -27.36 -25.11 15.85
N ASN A 480 -28.26 -26.10 15.88
CA ASN A 480 -28.27 -27.19 14.90
C ASN A 480 -28.30 -26.69 13.44
N GLN A 481 -28.97 -25.55 13.18
CA GLN A 481 -29.06 -24.94 11.86
C GLN A 481 -27.68 -24.38 11.42
N SER A 482 -26.99 -23.66 12.31
CA SER A 482 -25.65 -23.12 12.01
C SER A 482 -24.66 -24.25 11.78
N VAL A 483 -24.66 -25.28 12.62
CA VAL A 483 -23.76 -26.45 12.47
C VAL A 483 -24.00 -27.18 11.15
N ARG A 484 -25.28 -27.42 10.75
CA ARG A 484 -25.59 -28.01 9.42
C ARG A 484 -25.09 -27.12 8.28
N ARG A 485 -25.20 -25.81 8.42
CA ARG A 485 -24.70 -24.86 7.41
C ARG A 485 -23.18 -24.90 7.29
N LEU A 486 -22.47 -24.92 8.41
CA LEU A 486 -21.02 -25.02 8.46
C LEU A 486 -20.51 -26.31 7.79
N ARG A 487 -21.15 -27.45 8.04
CA ARG A 487 -20.83 -28.70 7.34
C ARG A 487 -20.95 -28.61 5.83
N ARG A 488 -22.01 -27.92 5.32
CA ARG A 488 -22.19 -27.72 3.86
C ARG A 488 -21.12 -26.80 3.25
N LEU A 489 -20.51 -25.95 4.06
CA LEU A 489 -19.40 -25.08 3.68
C LEU A 489 -18.04 -25.77 3.83
N GLY A 490 -17.98 -27.04 4.21
CA GLY A 490 -16.71 -27.72 4.46
C GLY A 490 -15.97 -27.25 5.72
N VAL A 491 -16.65 -26.48 6.59
CA VAL A 491 -16.05 -26.01 7.84
C VAL A 491 -15.93 -27.17 8.82
N ARG A 492 -14.70 -27.38 9.30
CA ARG A 492 -14.38 -28.39 10.30
C ARG A 492 -14.03 -27.79 11.65
N TYR A 493 -13.47 -26.60 11.68
CA TYR A 493 -13.07 -25.93 12.91
C TYR A 493 -13.82 -24.61 13.10
N VAL A 494 -14.22 -24.37 14.35
CA VAL A 494 -14.77 -23.10 14.79
C VAL A 494 -13.91 -22.59 15.95
N VAL A 495 -13.30 -21.43 15.76
CA VAL A 495 -12.51 -20.76 16.78
C VAL A 495 -13.36 -19.67 17.41
N ALA A 496 -13.50 -19.64 18.72
CA ALA A 496 -14.27 -18.62 19.45
C ALA A 496 -13.33 -17.81 20.35
N HIS A 497 -13.22 -16.52 20.04
CA HIS A 497 -12.45 -15.53 20.79
C HIS A 497 -13.37 -14.80 21.78
N VAL A 498 -13.47 -15.31 22.98
CA VAL A 498 -14.43 -14.81 23.98
C VAL A 498 -14.17 -13.36 24.34
N ALA A 499 -12.92 -12.96 24.45
CA ALA A 499 -12.54 -11.57 24.74
C ALA A 499 -12.99 -10.55 23.64
N ALA A 500 -13.29 -11.02 22.43
CA ALA A 500 -13.72 -10.16 21.32
C ALA A 500 -15.24 -9.91 21.30
N TYR A 501 -16.01 -10.54 22.16
CA TYR A 501 -17.44 -10.28 22.32
C TYR A 501 -17.69 -9.05 23.21
N ASP A 502 -18.71 -8.26 22.89
CA ASP A 502 -19.09 -7.09 23.68
C ASP A 502 -19.52 -7.49 25.12
N ASP A 503 -20.24 -8.63 25.26
CA ASP A 503 -20.48 -9.30 26.55
C ASP A 503 -19.61 -10.55 26.65
N SER A 504 -18.36 -10.35 27.00
CA SER A 504 -17.37 -11.44 27.13
C SER A 504 -17.69 -12.38 28.30
N ALA A 505 -18.37 -11.93 29.35
CA ALA A 505 -18.74 -12.77 30.50
C ALA A 505 -19.80 -13.81 30.11
N THR A 506 -20.85 -13.40 29.41
CA THR A 506 -21.86 -14.31 28.85
C THR A 506 -21.26 -15.23 27.81
N ALA A 507 -20.42 -14.70 26.90
CA ALA A 507 -19.73 -15.52 25.91
C ALA A 507 -18.84 -16.59 26.57
N ARG A 508 -18.08 -16.24 27.61
CA ARG A 508 -17.24 -17.19 28.36
C ARG A 508 -18.06 -18.33 28.95
N ARG A 509 -19.22 -18.02 29.56
CA ARG A 509 -20.14 -19.03 30.11
C ARG A 509 -20.66 -19.94 29.00
N VAL A 510 -21.15 -19.37 27.89
CA VAL A 510 -21.68 -20.13 26.74
C VAL A 510 -20.64 -21.09 26.16
N PHE A 511 -19.42 -20.63 25.92
CA PHE A 511 -18.39 -21.47 25.28
C PHE A 511 -17.71 -22.45 26.25
N SER A 512 -17.58 -22.11 27.54
CA SER A 512 -17.03 -23.04 28.54
C SER A 512 -17.97 -24.21 28.86
N GLU A 513 -19.28 -23.97 28.82
CA GLU A 513 -20.32 -24.97 29.14
C GLU A 513 -20.93 -25.60 27.85
N LEU A 514 -20.38 -25.29 26.67
CA LEU A 514 -20.95 -25.72 25.40
C LEU A 514 -20.96 -27.22 25.25
N LYS A 515 -22.17 -27.81 25.31
CA LYS A 515 -22.44 -29.20 25.03
C LYS A 515 -23.31 -29.33 23.78
N HIS A 516 -22.72 -29.74 22.67
CA HIS A 516 -23.45 -30.01 21.44
C HIS A 516 -22.96 -31.30 20.81
N PRO A 517 -23.85 -32.25 20.46
CA PRO A 517 -23.45 -33.60 20.02
C PRO A 517 -22.55 -33.62 18.78
N ALA A 518 -22.64 -32.60 17.96
CA ALA A 518 -21.83 -32.48 16.74
C ALA A 518 -20.51 -31.68 16.95
N LEU A 519 -20.23 -31.17 18.14
CA LEU A 519 -19.05 -30.36 18.43
C LEU A 519 -18.17 -31.05 19.48
N GLU A 520 -16.87 -30.89 19.33
CA GLU A 520 -15.84 -31.38 20.24
C GLU A 520 -14.86 -30.25 20.52
N LEU A 521 -14.65 -29.92 21.79
CA LEU A 521 -13.60 -28.99 22.18
C LEU A 521 -12.24 -29.69 22.02
N VAL A 522 -11.37 -29.17 21.13
CA VAL A 522 -10.08 -29.78 20.79
C VAL A 522 -8.88 -28.96 21.26
N ALA A 523 -9.04 -27.66 21.49
CA ALA A 523 -8.01 -26.82 22.08
C ALA A 523 -8.64 -25.66 22.84
N LYS A 524 -7.91 -25.15 23.86
CA LYS A 524 -8.26 -23.95 24.63
C LYS A 524 -6.98 -23.28 25.13
N GLU A 525 -6.91 -21.95 24.98
CA GLU A 525 -5.85 -21.11 25.55
C GLU A 525 -6.46 -19.77 25.97
N GLY A 526 -6.42 -19.47 27.27
CA GLY A 526 -7.07 -18.26 27.80
C GLY A 526 -8.57 -18.18 27.44
N ASP A 527 -8.92 -17.15 26.68
CA ASP A 527 -10.27 -16.87 26.17
C ASP A 527 -10.52 -17.39 24.74
N ASP A 528 -9.60 -18.15 24.17
CA ASP A 528 -9.73 -18.78 22.86
C ASP A 528 -10.12 -20.25 22.98
N TYR A 529 -11.18 -20.64 22.26
CA TYR A 529 -11.71 -22.00 22.23
C TYR A 529 -11.77 -22.53 20.81
N VAL A 530 -11.24 -23.72 20.53
CA VAL A 530 -11.32 -24.38 19.22
C VAL A 530 -12.25 -25.59 19.31
N PHE A 531 -13.33 -25.54 18.54
CA PHE A 531 -14.28 -26.63 18.40
C PHE A 531 -14.11 -27.31 17.05
N ARG A 532 -14.02 -28.65 17.06
CA ARG A 532 -14.05 -29.48 15.86
C ARG A 532 -15.47 -29.95 15.59
N ILE A 533 -15.96 -29.82 14.36
CA ILE A 533 -17.25 -30.33 13.92
C ILE A 533 -17.07 -31.80 13.56
N ARG A 534 -17.72 -32.70 14.31
CA ARG A 534 -17.68 -34.15 14.07
C ARG A 534 -18.24 -34.50 12.71
N ARG A 535 -17.57 -35.38 11.97
CA ARG A 535 -18.12 -35.96 10.73
C ARG A 535 -19.36 -36.79 11.07
N VAL A 536 -20.43 -36.66 10.27
CA VAL A 536 -21.54 -37.62 10.35
C VAL A 536 -21.04 -38.94 9.75
N ARG A 537 -20.98 -40.01 10.53
CA ARG A 537 -20.80 -41.34 9.94
C ARG A 537 -21.95 -41.59 8.98
N PRO A 538 -21.71 -42.07 7.75
CA PRO A 538 -22.79 -42.60 6.93
C PRO A 538 -23.53 -43.65 7.79
N ILE A 539 -24.85 -43.53 7.88
CA ILE A 539 -25.65 -44.63 8.47
C ILE A 539 -25.46 -45.77 7.50
N ASP A 540 -24.78 -46.81 7.98
CA ASP A 540 -24.63 -48.08 7.27
C ASP A 540 -26.05 -48.63 7.07
N ARG A 541 -26.58 -48.54 5.87
CA ARG A 541 -27.91 -49.06 5.53
C ARG A 541 -27.90 -50.58 5.34
N SER A 542 -26.87 -51.23 5.85
CA SER A 542 -26.73 -52.69 5.74
C SER A 542 -27.39 -53.49 6.86
N ASP A 543 -27.92 -52.85 7.93
CA ASP A 543 -28.64 -53.58 8.99
C ASP A 543 -30.13 -53.27 8.93
N GLY A 544 -30.86 -54.03 8.12
CA GLY A 544 -32.31 -53.99 8.16
C GLY A 544 -33.02 -54.33 6.87
N ALA A 545 -32.82 -55.53 6.36
CA ALA A 545 -33.87 -56.23 5.62
C ALA A 545 -34.09 -57.63 6.25
N PRO A 546 -35.28 -57.90 6.79
CA PRO A 546 -35.63 -59.23 7.20
C PRO A 546 -35.82 -60.16 6.00
#